data_56e9fbb60b29a8821a102523c0e3b656
#
_entry.id   56e9fbb60b29a8821a102523c0e3b656
#
_cell.length_a   1.000
_cell.length_b   1.000
_cell.length_c   1.000
_cell.angle_alpha   90.00
_cell.angle_beta   90.00
_cell.angle_gamma   90.00
#
_symmetry.space_group_name_H-M   'P 1'
#
loop_
_entity.id
_entity.type
_entity.pdbx_description
1 polymer ?
#
loop_
_entity_poly.entity_id
_entity_poly.type
_entity_poly.pdbx_seq_one_letter_code
_entity_poly.pdbx_strand_id
1 'polypeptide(L)'
;MQTMDDGFLVCEGGRIAGVCSALPAQYAALPLLDYTGKLILPGMTDLHVHAPQFAFRGLGMDLELLEWLNTYTFPEEAKYADLDYADRAYSSFVEHLRRSTTTRAAIFATIHPPATRLLMEKLESSGLITCVGKVNMNRNCPPYLPSSNLPARRCPSVITIRGRA
;
A
#
# COMPACT_ATOMS: atom_id res chain seq x y z
N MET A 1 19.66 -16.05 7.34
CA MET A 1 18.92 -15.11 8.20
C MET A 1 19.58 -15.20 9.56
N GLN A 2 20.00 -14.10 10.14
CA GLN A 2 20.48 -14.07 11.52
C GLN A 2 19.30 -13.79 12.44
N THR A 3 19.16 -14.57 13.50
CA THR A 3 18.16 -14.38 14.56
C THR A 3 18.89 -14.06 15.86
N MET A 4 18.25 -13.29 16.71
CA MET A 4 18.69 -12.98 18.06
C MET A 4 17.52 -13.24 18.99
N ASP A 5 17.70 -14.15 19.95
CA ASP A 5 16.61 -14.58 20.84
C ASP A 5 16.31 -13.54 21.91
N ASP A 6 17.31 -12.73 22.30
CA ASP A 6 17.19 -11.63 23.25
C ASP A 6 18.18 -10.53 22.90
N GLY A 7 17.77 -9.26 22.98
CA GLY A 7 18.66 -8.16 22.63
C GLY A 7 17.98 -6.81 22.48
N PHE A 8 18.72 -5.86 21.94
CA PHE A 8 18.31 -4.48 21.75
C PHE A 8 18.35 -4.10 20.25
N LEU A 9 17.24 -3.56 19.77
CA LEU A 9 17.18 -2.87 18.47
C LEU A 9 17.34 -1.37 18.71
N VAL A 10 18.44 -0.80 18.25
CA VAL A 10 18.71 0.64 18.37
C VAL A 10 18.27 1.35 17.11
N CYS A 11 17.44 2.37 17.27
CA CYS A 11 16.97 3.23 16.18
C CYS A 11 17.45 4.68 16.44
N GLU A 12 18.05 5.29 15.43
CA GLU A 12 18.54 6.66 15.46
C GLU A 12 18.21 7.35 14.15
N GLY A 13 17.63 8.55 14.19
CA GLY A 13 17.29 9.31 13.00
C GLY A 13 16.35 8.57 12.02
N GLY A 14 15.43 7.72 12.55
CA GLY A 14 14.51 6.93 11.73
C GLY A 14 15.16 5.70 11.04
N ARG A 15 16.38 5.34 11.43
CA ARG A 15 17.11 4.19 10.89
C ARG A 15 17.52 3.22 11.99
N ILE A 16 17.71 1.96 11.63
CA ILE A 16 18.30 0.96 12.51
C ILE A 16 19.80 1.26 12.59
N ALA A 17 20.28 1.70 13.78
CA ALA A 17 21.68 1.91 14.05
C ALA A 17 22.41 0.63 14.45
N GLY A 18 21.70 -0.33 15.08
CA GLY A 18 22.27 -1.61 15.44
C GLY A 18 21.28 -2.59 16.04
N VAL A 19 21.70 -3.86 16.07
CA VAL A 19 21.05 -4.94 16.80
C VAL A 19 22.11 -5.56 17.69
N CYS A 20 21.93 -5.49 19.00
CA CYS A 20 22.96 -5.79 19.98
C CYS A 20 22.43 -6.74 21.05
N SER A 21 23.26 -7.68 21.55
CA SER A 21 22.90 -8.55 22.68
C SER A 21 22.91 -7.80 24.04
N ALA A 22 23.67 -6.69 24.12
CA ALA A 22 23.68 -5.80 25.26
C ALA A 22 23.58 -4.35 24.78
N LEU A 23 22.88 -3.49 25.54
CA LEU A 23 22.73 -2.09 25.18
C LEU A 23 24.08 -1.37 25.33
N PRO A 24 24.64 -0.80 24.22
CA PRO A 24 25.87 -0.03 24.32
C PRO A 24 25.69 1.22 25.20
N ALA A 25 26.71 1.55 26.01
CA ALA A 25 26.65 2.64 26.99
C ALA A 25 26.25 3.99 26.37
N GLN A 26 26.64 4.25 25.14
CA GLN A 26 26.29 5.47 24.41
C GLN A 26 24.79 5.65 24.17
N TYR A 27 24.00 4.58 24.23
CA TYR A 27 22.55 4.58 24.03
C TYR A 27 21.76 4.46 25.33
N ALA A 28 22.44 4.38 26.50
CA ALA A 28 21.79 4.17 27.80
C ALA A 28 20.80 5.29 28.19
N ALA A 29 20.96 6.49 27.62
CA ALA A 29 20.07 7.63 27.87
C ALA A 29 18.88 7.73 26.91
N LEU A 30 18.77 6.84 25.91
CA LEU A 30 17.66 6.84 24.97
C LEU A 30 16.41 6.23 25.62
N PRO A 31 15.20 6.67 25.18
CA PRO A 31 13.95 6.02 25.59
C PRO A 31 13.97 4.53 25.25
N LEU A 32 13.64 3.70 26.23
CA LEU A 32 13.54 2.25 26.08
C LEU A 32 12.07 1.87 25.92
N LEU A 33 11.75 1.15 24.85
CA LEU A 33 10.46 0.50 24.64
C LEU A 33 10.64 -1.00 24.90
N ASP A 34 9.89 -1.53 25.86
CA ASP A 34 9.97 -2.94 26.22
C ASP A 34 9.06 -3.78 25.31
N TYR A 35 9.67 -4.64 24.51
CA TYR A 35 9.03 -5.62 23.65
C TYR A 35 9.31 -7.07 24.10
N THR A 36 9.63 -7.28 25.38
CA THR A 36 9.84 -8.63 25.94
C THR A 36 8.66 -9.55 25.62
N GLY A 37 8.95 -10.76 25.16
CA GLY A 37 7.95 -11.73 24.71
C GLY A 37 7.28 -11.41 23.36
N LYS A 38 7.78 -10.43 22.63
CA LYS A 38 7.32 -10.09 21.26
C LYS A 38 8.41 -10.44 20.24
N LEU A 39 7.96 -10.73 19.02
CA LEU A 39 8.85 -10.94 17.88
C LEU A 39 8.94 -9.64 17.08
N ILE A 40 10.16 -9.15 16.88
CA ILE A 40 10.43 -8.00 16.02
C ILE A 40 10.94 -8.51 14.67
N LEU A 41 10.25 -8.15 13.59
CA LEU A 41 10.57 -8.53 12.22
C LEU A 41 10.72 -7.29 11.35
N PRO A 42 11.53 -7.36 10.28
CA PRO A 42 11.48 -6.35 9.22
C PRO A 42 10.07 -6.26 8.63
N GLY A 43 9.65 -5.04 8.29
CA GLY A 43 8.36 -4.85 7.63
C GLY A 43 8.27 -5.58 6.30
N MET A 44 7.10 -6.11 6.00
CA MET A 44 6.82 -6.86 4.76
C MET A 44 6.71 -5.93 3.56
N THR A 45 6.96 -6.48 2.38
CA THR A 45 6.76 -5.79 1.10
C THR A 45 5.66 -6.50 0.32
N ASP A 46 4.60 -5.78 -0.03
CA ASP A 46 3.56 -6.25 -0.94
C ASP A 46 3.85 -5.72 -2.34
N LEU A 47 4.16 -6.62 -3.27
CA LEU A 47 4.53 -6.25 -4.64
C LEU A 47 3.33 -6.18 -5.60
N HIS A 48 2.13 -6.55 -5.16
CA HIS A 48 0.94 -6.57 -6.01
C HIS A 48 -0.35 -6.45 -5.20
N VAL A 49 -0.85 -5.24 -5.04
CA VAL A 49 -2.12 -4.99 -4.38
C VAL A 49 -2.96 -3.98 -5.16
N HIS A 50 -4.26 -4.22 -5.26
CA HIS A 50 -5.23 -3.35 -5.92
C HIS A 50 -6.04 -2.57 -4.88
N ALA A 51 -5.79 -1.27 -4.74
CA ALA A 51 -6.49 -0.44 -3.77
C ALA A 51 -8.02 -0.41 -3.98
N PRO A 52 -8.56 -0.32 -5.22
CA PRO A 52 -10.01 -0.35 -5.43
C PRO A 52 -10.67 -1.66 -5.01
N GLN A 53 -9.97 -2.79 -5.09
CA GLN A 53 -10.53 -4.10 -4.76
C GLN A 53 -10.62 -4.36 -3.26
N PHE A 54 -10.05 -3.50 -2.45
CA PHE A 54 -10.06 -3.64 -0.99
C PHE A 54 -11.48 -3.66 -0.42
N ALA A 55 -12.42 -2.91 -1.01
CA ALA A 55 -13.79 -2.79 -0.53
C ALA A 55 -14.57 -4.12 -0.56
N PHE A 56 -14.26 -5.00 -1.52
CA PHE A 56 -14.92 -6.29 -1.69
C PHE A 56 -13.99 -7.51 -1.50
N ARG A 57 -12.87 -7.31 -0.82
CA ARG A 57 -11.92 -8.40 -0.55
C ARG A 57 -12.60 -9.59 0.10
N GLY A 58 -12.27 -10.78 -0.38
CA GLY A 58 -12.86 -12.05 0.08
C GLY A 58 -14.22 -12.40 -0.52
N LEU A 59 -14.80 -11.53 -1.38
CA LEU A 59 -16.04 -11.85 -2.08
C LEU A 59 -15.77 -12.50 -3.43
N GLY A 60 -16.65 -13.45 -3.81
CA GLY A 60 -16.61 -14.12 -5.10
C GLY A 60 -15.38 -15.01 -5.32
N MET A 61 -14.82 -15.57 -4.25
CA MET A 61 -13.64 -16.44 -4.33
C MET A 61 -13.91 -17.77 -5.04
N ASP A 62 -15.16 -18.10 -5.27
CA ASP A 62 -15.69 -19.27 -5.97
C ASP A 62 -15.99 -19.02 -7.45
N LEU A 63 -15.83 -17.76 -7.93
CA LEU A 63 -16.12 -17.39 -9.30
C LEU A 63 -14.89 -17.52 -10.20
N GLU A 64 -15.13 -17.82 -11.48
CA GLU A 64 -14.12 -17.71 -12.52
C GLU A 64 -13.68 -16.23 -12.72
N LEU A 65 -12.46 -16.02 -13.18
CA LEU A 65 -11.86 -14.68 -13.27
C LEU A 65 -12.73 -13.65 -14.01
N LEU A 66 -13.27 -14.00 -15.17
CA LEU A 66 -14.07 -13.06 -15.96
C LEU A 66 -15.43 -12.77 -15.31
N GLU A 67 -16.02 -13.76 -14.68
CA GLU A 67 -17.25 -13.60 -13.92
C GLU A 67 -17.02 -12.72 -12.68
N TRP A 68 -15.94 -12.98 -11.94
CA TRP A 68 -15.54 -12.16 -10.80
C TRP A 68 -15.25 -10.70 -11.20
N LEU A 69 -14.55 -10.47 -12.32
CA LEU A 69 -14.32 -9.12 -12.84
C LEU A 69 -15.61 -8.38 -13.14
N ASN A 70 -16.56 -9.04 -13.80
CA ASN A 70 -17.85 -8.44 -14.18
C ASN A 70 -18.78 -8.22 -12.98
N THR A 71 -18.75 -9.12 -11.99
CA THR A 71 -19.64 -9.06 -10.83
C THR A 71 -19.16 -8.07 -9.76
N TYR A 72 -17.86 -8.02 -9.51
CA TYR A 72 -17.32 -7.23 -8.41
C TYR A 72 -16.37 -6.13 -8.87
N THR A 73 -15.37 -6.44 -9.70
CA THR A 73 -14.26 -5.50 -9.97
C THR A 73 -14.72 -4.31 -10.79
N PHE A 74 -15.39 -4.52 -11.91
CA PHE A 74 -15.81 -3.42 -12.80
C PHE A 74 -16.89 -2.53 -12.18
N PRO A 75 -17.92 -3.07 -11.50
CA PRO A 75 -18.88 -2.24 -10.78
C PRO A 75 -18.23 -1.42 -9.65
N GLU A 76 -17.27 -1.99 -8.93
CA GLU A 76 -16.53 -1.27 -7.89
C GLU A 76 -15.65 -0.17 -8.49
N GLU A 77 -14.92 -0.49 -9.56
CA GLU A 77 -14.06 0.46 -10.27
C GLU A 77 -14.81 1.71 -10.73
N ALA A 78 -16.05 1.56 -11.20
CA ALA A 78 -16.89 2.67 -11.64
C ALA A 78 -17.20 3.67 -10.51
N LYS A 79 -17.29 3.23 -9.27
CA LYS A 79 -17.57 4.09 -8.10
C LYS A 79 -16.48 5.11 -7.82
N TYR A 80 -15.25 4.83 -8.24
CA TYR A 80 -14.10 5.71 -8.04
C TYR A 80 -14.11 6.96 -8.95
N ALA A 81 -15.09 7.10 -9.84
CA ALA A 81 -15.40 8.36 -10.51
C ALA A 81 -15.91 9.42 -9.51
N ASP A 82 -16.57 8.99 -8.43
CA ASP A 82 -16.98 9.81 -7.29
C ASP A 82 -15.82 9.95 -6.30
N LEU A 83 -15.32 11.17 -6.14
CA LEU A 83 -14.19 11.45 -5.25
C LEU A 83 -14.53 11.30 -3.78
N ASP A 84 -15.77 11.53 -3.36
CA ASP A 84 -16.20 11.32 -1.98
C ASP A 84 -16.20 9.82 -1.64
N TYR A 85 -16.63 9.00 -2.59
CA TYR A 85 -16.51 7.54 -2.46
C TYR A 85 -15.05 7.12 -2.38
N ALA A 86 -14.22 7.59 -3.32
CA ALA A 86 -12.80 7.27 -3.39
C ALA A 86 -12.08 7.69 -2.10
N ASP A 87 -12.42 8.85 -1.52
CA ASP A 87 -11.82 9.34 -0.28
C ASP A 87 -12.07 8.38 0.89
N ARG A 88 -13.31 7.95 1.08
CA ARG A 88 -13.67 7.01 2.15
C ARG A 88 -13.01 5.63 1.94
N ALA A 89 -13.09 5.10 0.73
CA ALA A 89 -12.53 3.78 0.41
C ALA A 89 -11.01 3.75 0.57
N TYR A 90 -10.31 4.76 0.06
CA TYR A 90 -8.87 4.85 0.17
C TYR A 90 -8.39 5.17 1.60
N SER A 91 -9.15 5.95 2.37
CA SER A 91 -8.85 6.14 3.79
C SER A 91 -8.86 4.83 4.55
N SER A 92 -9.89 3.99 4.30
CA SER A 92 -9.98 2.65 4.90
C SER A 92 -8.84 1.72 4.46
N PHE A 93 -8.49 1.74 3.17
CA PHE A 93 -7.38 0.95 2.62
C PHE A 93 -6.03 1.35 3.22
N VAL A 94 -5.72 2.64 3.25
CA VAL A 94 -4.45 3.16 3.78
C VAL A 94 -4.32 2.88 5.27
N GLU A 95 -5.40 3.07 6.03
CA GLU A 95 -5.39 2.76 7.46
C GLU A 95 -5.21 1.26 7.73
N HIS A 96 -5.79 0.39 6.90
CA HIS A 96 -5.55 -1.05 7.00
C HIS A 96 -4.08 -1.40 6.73
N LEU A 97 -3.47 -0.83 5.69
CA LEU A 97 -2.05 -1.03 5.41
C LEU A 97 -1.18 -0.57 6.60
N ARG A 98 -1.47 0.59 7.19
CA ARG A 98 -0.73 1.12 8.34
C ARG A 98 -0.79 0.21 9.58
N ARG A 99 -1.89 -0.54 9.73
CA ARG A 99 -2.08 -1.48 10.85
C ARG A 99 -1.58 -2.89 10.53
N SER A 100 -1.15 -3.13 9.30
CA SER A 100 -0.61 -4.41 8.86
C SER A 100 0.90 -4.48 9.07
N THR A 101 1.48 -5.62 8.72
CA THR A 101 2.93 -5.82 8.68
C THR A 101 3.57 -5.24 7.40
N THR A 102 2.77 -4.77 6.44
CA THR A 102 3.23 -4.22 5.18
C THR A 102 3.75 -2.79 5.38
N THR A 103 5.02 -2.58 5.11
CA THR A 103 5.68 -1.26 5.17
C THR A 103 6.03 -0.71 3.80
N ARG A 104 6.02 -1.56 2.79
CA ARG A 104 6.27 -1.20 1.38
C ARG A 104 5.22 -1.86 0.50
N ALA A 105 4.68 -1.13 -0.48
CA ALA A 105 3.70 -1.69 -1.39
C ALA A 105 3.81 -1.14 -2.81
N ALA A 106 3.60 -2.03 -3.80
CA ALA A 106 3.33 -1.67 -5.18
C ALA A 106 1.82 -1.77 -5.43
N ILE A 107 1.18 -0.62 -5.64
CA ILE A 107 -0.27 -0.47 -5.57
C ILE A 107 -0.83 -0.12 -6.94
N PHE A 108 -1.78 -0.92 -7.41
CA PHE A 108 -2.63 -0.58 -8.55
C PHE A 108 -3.80 0.27 -8.06
N ALA A 109 -3.90 1.49 -8.60
CA ALA A 109 -5.01 2.40 -8.33
C ALA A 109 -6.17 2.15 -9.31
N THR A 110 -7.03 3.12 -9.47
CA THR A 110 -8.17 3.11 -10.38
C THR A 110 -7.80 3.63 -11.78
N ILE A 111 -8.72 3.48 -12.74
CA ILE A 111 -8.60 4.10 -14.07
C ILE A 111 -8.83 5.62 -14.01
N HIS A 112 -9.44 6.15 -12.95
CA HIS A 112 -9.81 7.55 -12.77
C HIS A 112 -8.62 8.37 -12.25
N PRO A 113 -8.02 9.29 -13.05
CA PRO A 113 -6.83 10.03 -12.65
C PRO A 113 -7.00 10.88 -11.38
N PRO A 114 -8.15 11.56 -11.15
CA PRO A 114 -8.35 12.32 -9.92
C PRO A 114 -8.31 11.44 -8.66
N ALA A 115 -8.99 10.29 -8.68
CA ALA A 115 -8.99 9.34 -7.56
C ALA A 115 -7.61 8.69 -7.37
N THR A 116 -6.87 8.42 -8.45
CA THR A 116 -5.48 7.94 -8.35
C THR A 116 -4.60 8.95 -7.63
N ARG A 117 -4.75 10.25 -7.92
CA ARG A 117 -4.01 11.32 -7.24
C ARG A 117 -4.36 11.37 -5.74
N LEU A 118 -5.65 11.29 -5.43
CA LEU A 118 -6.13 11.26 -4.04
C LEU A 118 -5.49 10.11 -3.24
N LEU A 119 -5.40 8.91 -3.84
CA LEU A 119 -4.70 7.79 -3.21
C LEU A 119 -3.23 8.11 -2.93
N MET A 120 -2.52 8.72 -3.90
CA MET A 120 -1.12 9.10 -3.74
C MET A 120 -0.92 10.08 -2.57
N GLU A 121 -1.78 11.11 -2.47
CA GLU A 121 -1.75 12.11 -1.38
C GLU A 121 -1.95 11.45 0.00
N LYS A 122 -2.91 10.52 0.11
CA LYS A 122 -3.15 9.78 1.35
C LYS A 122 -1.96 8.88 1.73
N LEU A 123 -1.34 8.23 0.76
CA LEU A 123 -0.19 7.36 0.98
C LEU A 123 1.07 8.17 1.35
N GLU A 124 1.27 9.35 0.77
CA GLU A 124 2.37 10.25 1.13
C GLU A 124 2.34 10.64 2.61
N SER A 125 1.14 10.91 3.13
CA SER A 125 0.96 11.25 4.55
C SER A 125 1.01 10.04 5.49
N SER A 126 1.01 8.81 4.97
CA SER A 126 0.89 7.58 5.76
C SER A 126 2.17 7.12 6.45
N GLY A 127 3.34 7.55 5.94
CA GLY A 127 4.65 7.04 6.34
C GLY A 127 5.06 5.72 5.69
N LEU A 128 4.20 5.12 4.85
CA LEU A 128 4.51 3.91 4.08
C LEU A 128 5.40 4.25 2.87
N ILE A 129 6.22 3.31 2.44
CA ILE A 129 6.98 3.42 1.19
C ILE A 129 6.17 2.76 0.08
N THR A 130 5.62 3.56 -0.84
CA THR A 130 4.71 3.05 -1.84
C THR A 130 5.09 3.45 -3.26
N CYS A 131 4.72 2.60 -4.22
CA CYS A 131 4.72 2.87 -5.64
C CYS A 131 3.27 2.70 -6.12
N VAL A 132 2.71 3.73 -6.76
CA VAL A 132 1.30 3.72 -7.20
C VAL A 132 1.23 3.83 -8.70
N GLY A 133 0.54 2.89 -9.33
CA GLY A 133 0.28 2.87 -10.76
C GLY A 133 -1.21 3.05 -11.08
N LYS A 134 -1.54 3.93 -12.04
CA LYS A 134 -2.89 4.01 -12.61
C LYS A 134 -3.16 2.78 -13.47
N VAL A 135 -4.34 2.17 -13.32
CA VAL A 135 -4.78 1.10 -14.21
C VAL A 135 -5.27 1.67 -15.53
N ASN A 136 -4.97 0.97 -16.63
CA ASN A 136 -5.50 1.27 -17.95
C ASN A 136 -6.34 0.08 -18.44
N MET A 137 -7.61 0.33 -18.75
CA MET A 137 -8.55 -0.67 -19.25
C MET A 137 -8.97 -0.28 -20.66
N ASN A 138 -8.36 -0.89 -21.66
CA ASN A 138 -8.66 -0.63 -23.07
C ASN A 138 -9.10 -1.88 -23.85
N ARG A 139 -9.22 -3.04 -23.16
CA ARG A 139 -9.72 -4.30 -23.71
C ARG A 139 -10.56 -5.02 -22.67
N ASN A 140 -11.63 -5.68 -23.14
CA ASN A 140 -12.51 -6.52 -22.32
C ASN A 140 -13.06 -5.81 -21.07
N CYS A 141 -13.24 -4.49 -21.14
CA CYS A 141 -13.88 -3.73 -20.08
C CYS A 141 -15.29 -3.30 -20.50
N PRO A 142 -16.22 -3.16 -19.56
CA PRO A 142 -17.56 -2.70 -19.85
C PRO A 142 -17.58 -1.30 -20.45
N PRO A 143 -18.54 -0.97 -21.33
CA PRO A 143 -18.61 0.33 -22.00
C PRO A 143 -18.89 1.52 -21.05
N TYR A 144 -19.39 1.24 -19.85
CA TYR A 144 -19.60 2.28 -18.82
C TYR A 144 -18.31 2.69 -18.09
N LEU A 145 -17.22 1.92 -18.22
CA LEU A 145 -15.92 2.35 -17.77
C LEU A 145 -15.27 3.16 -18.90
N PRO A 146 -14.76 4.37 -18.62
CA PRO A 146 -14.12 5.17 -19.65
C PRO A 146 -12.91 4.43 -20.20
N SER A 147 -12.92 4.12 -21.50
CA SER A 147 -11.72 3.68 -22.16
C SER A 147 -10.66 4.78 -21.96
N SER A 148 -9.50 4.42 -21.46
CA SER A 148 -8.38 5.35 -21.38
C SER A 148 -7.91 5.63 -22.80
N ASN A 149 -8.59 6.54 -23.52
CA ASN A 149 -8.18 7.09 -24.81
C ASN A 149 -6.94 7.99 -24.67
N LEU A 150 -6.03 7.65 -23.77
CA LEU A 150 -4.67 8.15 -23.87
C LEU A 150 -3.99 7.31 -24.97
N PRO A 151 -3.56 7.93 -26.07
CA PRO A 151 -2.68 7.23 -26.99
C PRO A 151 -1.56 6.61 -26.17
N ALA A 152 -1.06 5.47 -26.60
CA ALA A 152 0.01 4.70 -25.96
C ALA A 152 1.35 5.50 -25.86
N ARG A 153 1.28 6.76 -25.56
CA ARG A 153 2.39 7.56 -25.08
C ARG A 153 2.67 7.02 -23.68
N ARG A 154 3.82 6.38 -23.56
CA ARG A 154 4.44 6.01 -22.30
C ARG A 154 3.98 7.01 -21.23
N CYS A 155 3.09 6.59 -20.37
CA CYS A 155 2.82 7.34 -19.16
C CYS A 155 4.06 7.14 -18.27
N PRO A 156 4.96 8.12 -18.15
CA PRO A 156 6.11 7.99 -17.28
C PRO A 156 5.67 8.34 -15.86
N SER A 157 4.68 7.67 -15.36
CA SER A 157 4.19 7.94 -14.01
C SER A 157 4.09 6.68 -13.20
N VAL A 158 5.24 6.04 -13.05
CA VAL A 158 5.57 5.45 -11.76
C VAL A 158 6.02 6.62 -10.91
N ILE A 159 5.10 7.30 -10.25
CA ILE A 159 5.45 8.30 -9.23
C ILE A 159 5.91 7.49 -8.03
N THR A 160 7.22 7.36 -7.88
CA THR A 160 7.82 6.81 -6.67
C THR A 160 7.71 7.90 -5.62
N ILE A 161 6.74 7.79 -4.72
CA ILE A 161 6.72 8.61 -3.51
C ILE A 161 7.76 8.01 -2.58
N ARG A 162 8.93 8.60 -2.54
CA ARG A 162 9.93 8.29 -1.52
C ARG A 162 9.50 9.03 -0.24
N GLY A 163 9.13 8.28 0.79
CA GLY A 163 9.08 8.84 2.13
C GLY A 163 10.44 9.51 2.41
N ARG A 164 10.42 10.74 2.90
CA ARG A 164 11.64 11.42 3.34
C ARG A 164 12.29 10.60 4.44
N ALA A 165 13.56 10.28 4.24
CA ALA A 165 14.44 9.73 5.28
C ALA A 165 14.66 10.78 6.36
#